data_0ff455b7cafcec16242c9861ff9af660
#
_entry.id   0ff455b7cafcec16242c9861ff9af660
#
_cell.length_a   1.000
_cell.length_b   1.000
_cell.length_c   1.000
_cell.angle_alpha   90.00
_cell.angle_beta   90.00
_cell.angle_gamma   90.00
#
_symmetry.space_group_name_H-M   'P 1'
#
loop_
_entity.id
_entity.type
_entity.pdbx_description
1 polymer ?
#
loop_
_entity_poly.entity_id
_entity_poly.type
_entity_poly.pdbx_seq_one_letter_code
_entity_poly.pdbx_strand_id
1 'polypeptide(L)'
;MSKAVHKQLPNLDSVRALAALIVVVSHIELQKQELGFANVRPVIEKFGSIGVTIFFVLSGFLITYLLFQEHSTKGNIKITNFYFRRILRIWPLYFIVLLFGVFIYPGNVDSVAVWLSVFFLPNIAFMLGKLPGLIDPIWSLGVEEQFYLFHPHIFRMSNLKKIFNTLIGIFVFFYVLKFCASQLHWTTVSTIMYKARFDCMMLGGIFSMWVVNHQKGNRYFNTLLSPVIIFTKPFQVVLFIAYICYLVLATVNHSLYSDQFLSILTAFAIANLALNPSCIVSLENRFLSFVGKISFGLYLLHKFPVEAMIRTSGALKINNLLAQNLFIYTTSIALALLLAYVSFHYYEAYFLKLKDKKFASQPPVELETTWPKQQLVSQQKITQSI
;
A
#
# COMPACT_ATOMS: atom_id res chain seq x y z
N MET A 1 -13.47 6.14 32.08
CA MET A 1 -13.76 5.36 30.84
C MET A 1 -12.46 5.21 30.07
N SER A 2 -11.83 4.05 30.17
CA SER A 2 -10.59 3.73 29.44
C SER A 2 -10.88 3.75 27.95
N LYS A 3 -10.21 4.63 27.20
CA LYS A 3 -10.21 4.58 25.73
C LYS A 3 -9.58 3.25 25.33
N ALA A 4 -10.38 2.33 24.81
CA ALA A 4 -9.87 1.11 24.21
C ALA A 4 -8.89 1.53 23.08
N VAL A 5 -7.62 1.44 23.37
CA VAL A 5 -6.55 1.69 22.39
C VAL A 5 -6.62 0.55 21.39
N HIS A 6 -7.10 0.84 20.19
CA HIS A 6 -6.95 -0.07 19.07
C HIS A 6 -5.47 -0.37 18.91
N LYS A 7 -5.04 -1.54 19.33
CA LYS A 7 -3.65 -1.98 19.19
C LYS A 7 -3.39 -2.15 17.69
N GLN A 8 -2.71 -1.18 17.10
CA GLN A 8 -2.30 -1.23 15.70
C GLN A 8 -1.24 -2.32 15.52
N LEU A 9 -1.22 -2.96 14.36
CA LEU A 9 -0.12 -3.88 14.02
C LEU A 9 1.18 -3.07 13.96
N PRO A 10 2.25 -3.55 14.62
CA PRO A 10 3.52 -2.83 14.69
C PRO A 10 4.13 -2.62 13.29
N ASN A 11 4.97 -1.63 13.15
CA ASN A 11 5.75 -1.30 11.95
C ASN A 11 4.96 -0.91 10.69
N LEU A 12 3.64 -1.18 10.60
CA LEU A 12 2.89 -0.96 9.35
C LEU A 12 2.74 0.50 8.96
N ASP A 13 2.65 1.40 9.93
CA ASP A 13 2.66 2.85 9.63
C ASP A 13 4.02 3.27 9.07
N SER A 14 5.11 2.72 9.60
CA SER A 14 6.46 2.99 9.08
C SER A 14 6.67 2.43 7.66
N VAL A 15 6.11 1.25 7.35
CA VAL A 15 6.13 0.70 5.98
C VAL A 15 5.37 1.64 5.03
N ARG A 16 4.21 2.17 5.44
CA ARG A 16 3.47 3.16 4.65
C ARG A 16 4.26 4.45 4.43
N ALA A 17 4.96 4.92 5.48
CA ALA A 17 5.80 6.10 5.40
C ALA A 17 6.89 5.93 4.34
N LEU A 18 7.63 4.83 4.40
CA LEU A 18 8.70 4.53 3.45
C LEU A 18 8.15 4.42 2.01
N ALA A 19 7.05 3.70 1.83
CA ALA A 19 6.42 3.57 0.51
C ALA A 19 5.98 4.93 -0.06
N ALA A 20 5.36 5.81 0.77
CA ALA A 20 4.95 7.14 0.34
C ALA A 20 6.15 8.03 -0.02
N LEU A 21 7.21 8.04 0.81
CA LEU A 21 8.40 8.85 0.56
C LEU A 21 9.13 8.41 -0.72
N ILE A 22 9.23 7.10 -0.99
CA ILE A 22 9.80 6.56 -2.22
C ILE A 22 9.00 7.05 -3.44
N VAL A 23 7.66 7.07 -3.36
CA VAL A 23 6.81 7.62 -4.43
C VAL A 23 7.02 9.11 -4.62
N VAL A 24 7.09 9.90 -3.54
CA VAL A 24 7.34 11.35 -3.62
C VAL A 24 8.67 11.63 -4.33
N VAL A 25 9.75 10.94 -3.94
CA VAL A 25 11.07 11.08 -4.57
C VAL A 25 11.02 10.75 -6.06
N SER A 26 10.34 9.68 -6.45
CA SER A 26 10.16 9.31 -7.85
C SER A 26 9.41 10.39 -8.63
N HIS A 27 8.35 10.96 -8.07
CA HIS A 27 7.57 11.99 -8.74
C HIS A 27 8.28 13.35 -8.81
N ILE A 28 9.20 13.67 -7.91
CA ILE A 28 10.07 14.85 -8.06
C ILE A 28 10.86 14.74 -9.37
N GLU A 29 11.51 13.61 -9.63
CA GLU A 29 12.31 13.44 -10.84
C GLU A 29 11.45 13.33 -12.11
N LEU A 30 10.27 12.71 -12.02
CA LEU A 30 9.32 12.67 -13.12
C LEU A 30 8.87 14.08 -13.52
N GLN A 31 8.45 14.90 -12.57
CA GLN A 31 7.99 16.26 -12.84
C GLN A 31 9.15 17.20 -13.26
N LYS A 32 10.36 17.00 -12.75
CA LYS A 32 11.56 17.70 -13.26
C LYS A 32 11.74 17.44 -14.74
N GLN A 33 11.62 16.18 -15.17
CA GLN A 33 11.72 15.83 -16.60
C GLN A 33 10.60 16.47 -17.41
N GLU A 34 9.35 16.39 -16.94
CA GLU A 34 8.18 16.97 -17.63
C GLU A 34 8.31 18.49 -17.80
N LEU A 35 8.96 19.18 -16.86
CA LEU A 35 9.17 20.61 -16.86
C LEU A 35 10.53 21.04 -17.50
N GLY A 36 11.27 20.10 -18.09
CA GLY A 36 12.53 20.38 -18.79
C GLY A 36 13.74 20.63 -17.90
N PHE A 37 13.70 20.21 -16.61
CA PHE A 37 14.82 20.31 -15.68
C PHE A 37 15.73 19.07 -15.74
N ALA A 38 17.02 19.27 -15.43
CA ALA A 38 17.97 18.16 -15.29
C ALA A 38 17.48 17.16 -14.22
N ASN A 39 17.46 15.88 -14.55
CA ASN A 39 16.90 14.83 -13.71
C ASN A 39 17.76 13.57 -13.72
N VAL A 40 17.57 12.73 -12.69
CA VAL A 40 18.17 11.41 -12.55
C VAL A 40 17.10 10.29 -12.68
N ARG A 41 16.00 10.58 -13.37
CA ARG A 41 14.86 9.65 -13.55
C ARG A 41 15.29 8.25 -13.99
N PRO A 42 16.24 8.06 -14.93
CA PRO A 42 16.64 6.71 -15.31
C PRO A 42 17.11 5.84 -14.14
N VAL A 43 17.70 6.45 -13.09
CA VAL A 43 18.19 5.75 -11.91
C VAL A 43 17.03 5.38 -10.97
N ILE A 44 16.03 6.26 -10.82
CA ILE A 44 14.93 6.12 -9.85
C ILE A 44 13.57 5.83 -10.50
N GLU A 45 13.54 5.53 -11.79
CA GLU A 45 12.30 5.28 -12.55
C GLU A 45 11.38 4.26 -11.88
N LYS A 46 11.96 3.21 -11.29
CA LYS A 46 11.19 2.14 -10.64
C LYS A 46 10.73 2.46 -9.22
N PHE A 47 11.25 3.52 -8.59
CA PHE A 47 10.90 3.86 -7.20
C PHE A 47 9.40 4.07 -7.00
N GLY A 48 8.74 4.80 -7.91
CA GLY A 48 7.30 4.98 -7.87
C GLY A 48 6.54 3.65 -7.93
N SER A 49 6.95 2.77 -8.84
CA SER A 49 6.37 1.43 -9.01
C SER A 49 6.60 0.56 -7.77
N ILE A 50 7.80 0.62 -7.19
CA ILE A 50 8.16 -0.09 -5.94
C ILE A 50 7.24 0.35 -4.79
N GLY A 51 7.11 1.67 -4.57
CA GLY A 51 6.26 2.20 -3.51
C GLY A 51 4.79 1.79 -3.66
N VAL A 52 4.24 1.86 -4.88
CA VAL A 52 2.86 1.43 -5.17
C VAL A 52 2.69 -0.08 -4.94
N THR A 53 3.64 -0.91 -5.34
CA THR A 53 3.59 -2.36 -5.10
C THR A 53 3.57 -2.67 -3.61
N ILE A 54 4.40 -1.98 -2.81
CA ILE A 54 4.40 -2.12 -1.34
C ILE A 54 3.03 -1.73 -0.77
N PHE A 55 2.43 -0.63 -1.24
CA PHE A 55 1.09 -0.21 -0.81
C PHE A 55 0.03 -1.27 -1.14
N PHE A 56 0.04 -1.85 -2.33
CA PHE A 56 -0.95 -2.85 -2.73
C PHE A 56 -0.84 -4.13 -1.89
N VAL A 57 0.37 -4.65 -1.66
CA VAL A 57 0.58 -5.82 -0.79
C VAL A 57 0.12 -5.50 0.64
N LEU A 58 0.46 -4.32 1.15
CA LEU A 58 0.09 -3.88 2.49
C LEU A 58 -1.43 -3.70 2.62
N SER A 59 -2.09 -3.12 1.62
CA SER A 59 -3.55 -2.97 1.57
C SER A 59 -4.24 -4.33 1.58
N GLY A 60 -3.82 -5.24 0.72
CA GLY A 60 -4.35 -6.61 0.69
C GLY A 60 -4.15 -7.34 2.01
N PHE A 61 -2.95 -7.25 2.60
CA PHE A 61 -2.63 -7.84 3.90
C PHE A 61 -3.54 -7.30 5.00
N LEU A 62 -3.63 -5.98 5.14
CA LEU A 62 -4.35 -5.35 6.23
C LEU A 62 -5.86 -5.54 6.13
N ILE A 63 -6.42 -5.41 4.92
CA ILE A 63 -7.87 -5.60 4.71
C ILE A 63 -8.27 -7.04 5.01
N THR A 64 -7.52 -8.00 4.49
CA THR A 64 -7.78 -9.43 4.75
C THR A 64 -7.63 -9.74 6.24
N TYR A 65 -6.62 -9.20 6.90
CA TYR A 65 -6.42 -9.33 8.34
C TYR A 65 -7.65 -8.84 9.13
N LEU A 66 -8.13 -7.63 8.84
CA LEU A 66 -9.27 -7.04 9.54
C LEU A 66 -10.57 -7.81 9.28
N LEU A 67 -10.82 -8.21 8.03
CA LEU A 67 -11.99 -9.01 7.65
C LEU A 67 -11.94 -10.40 8.31
N PHE A 68 -10.77 -11.03 8.33
CA PHE A 68 -10.58 -12.31 8.99
C PHE A 68 -10.82 -12.22 10.51
N GLN A 69 -10.30 -11.19 11.15
CA GLN A 69 -10.55 -10.97 12.60
C GLN A 69 -12.04 -10.73 12.89
N GLU A 70 -12.72 -9.90 12.08
CA GLU A 70 -14.16 -9.67 12.24
C GLU A 70 -14.95 -10.97 12.02
N HIS A 71 -14.60 -11.77 11.00
CA HIS A 71 -15.22 -13.06 10.72
C HIS A 71 -14.99 -14.07 11.86
N SER A 72 -13.76 -14.18 12.38
CA SER A 72 -13.40 -15.12 13.45
C SER A 72 -14.05 -14.78 14.79
N THR A 73 -14.27 -13.49 15.09
CA THR A 73 -14.84 -13.04 16.36
C THR A 73 -16.37 -12.97 16.36
N LYS A 74 -16.97 -12.64 15.21
CA LYS A 74 -18.43 -12.38 15.11
C LYS A 74 -19.16 -13.42 14.28
N GLY A 75 -18.45 -14.39 13.68
CA GLY A 75 -19.03 -15.41 12.79
C GLY A 75 -19.54 -14.85 11.45
N ASN A 76 -19.71 -13.55 11.32
CA ASN A 76 -20.21 -12.88 10.12
C ASN A 76 -19.62 -11.47 9.98
N ILE A 77 -19.47 -11.01 8.76
CA ILE A 77 -18.96 -9.68 8.42
C ILE A 77 -20.11 -8.76 8.08
N LYS A 78 -20.12 -7.57 8.69
CA LYS A 78 -21.04 -6.50 8.31
C LYS A 78 -20.44 -5.68 7.16
N ILE A 79 -20.67 -6.13 5.92
CA ILE A 79 -20.12 -5.52 4.69
C ILE A 79 -20.44 -4.03 4.61
N THR A 80 -21.66 -3.62 4.97
CA THR A 80 -22.06 -2.20 5.00
C THR A 80 -21.14 -1.37 5.91
N ASN A 81 -20.80 -1.91 7.09
CA ASN A 81 -19.89 -1.23 8.01
C ASN A 81 -18.47 -1.14 7.45
N PHE A 82 -18.02 -2.16 6.71
CA PHE A 82 -16.75 -2.13 6.01
C PHE A 82 -16.72 -0.99 5.00
N TYR A 83 -17.73 -0.87 4.13
CA TYR A 83 -17.80 0.21 3.15
C TYR A 83 -17.86 1.59 3.78
N PHE A 84 -18.70 1.80 4.78
CA PHE A 84 -18.76 3.09 5.48
C PHE A 84 -17.41 3.50 6.07
N ARG A 85 -16.66 2.55 6.65
CA ARG A 85 -15.32 2.84 7.19
C ARG A 85 -14.34 3.25 6.08
N ARG A 86 -14.47 2.72 4.88
CA ARG A 86 -13.62 3.08 3.72
C ARG A 86 -14.05 4.39 3.10
N ILE A 87 -15.34 4.57 2.83
CA ILE A 87 -15.90 5.80 2.29
C ILE A 87 -15.45 7.01 3.14
N LEU A 88 -15.67 6.98 4.45
CA LEU A 88 -15.29 8.09 5.33
C LEU A 88 -13.77 8.32 5.43
N ARG A 89 -12.96 7.35 5.08
CA ARG A 89 -11.50 7.48 5.10
C ARG A 89 -10.92 7.97 3.77
N ILE A 90 -11.49 7.56 2.64
CA ILE A 90 -10.87 7.68 1.32
C ILE A 90 -11.57 8.76 0.48
N TRP A 91 -12.88 8.67 0.34
CA TRP A 91 -13.64 9.50 -0.59
C TRP A 91 -13.52 11.02 -0.35
N PRO A 92 -13.54 11.53 0.90
CA PRO A 92 -13.49 12.97 1.10
C PRO A 92 -12.27 13.62 0.46
N LEU A 93 -11.06 13.12 0.75
CA LEU A 93 -9.85 13.69 0.19
C LEU A 93 -9.69 13.34 -1.30
N TYR A 94 -10.11 12.16 -1.73
CA TYR A 94 -10.11 11.77 -3.12
C TYR A 94 -10.88 12.76 -4.00
N PHE A 95 -12.11 13.10 -3.63
CA PHE A 95 -12.93 14.04 -4.41
C PHE A 95 -12.42 15.48 -4.34
N ILE A 96 -11.83 15.91 -3.22
CA ILE A 96 -11.14 17.21 -3.18
C ILE A 96 -10.00 17.25 -4.18
N VAL A 97 -9.14 16.24 -4.20
CA VAL A 97 -7.99 16.18 -5.14
C VAL A 97 -8.48 16.16 -6.59
N LEU A 98 -9.55 15.39 -6.87
CA LEU A 98 -10.16 15.37 -8.20
C LEU A 98 -10.70 16.76 -8.60
N LEU A 99 -11.44 17.42 -7.72
CA LEU A 99 -11.97 18.76 -7.95
C LEU A 99 -10.84 19.77 -8.21
N PHE A 100 -9.82 19.81 -7.33
CA PHE A 100 -8.68 20.70 -7.53
C PHE A 100 -7.95 20.43 -8.84
N GLY A 101 -7.75 19.16 -9.22
CA GLY A 101 -7.14 18.82 -10.48
C GLY A 101 -7.92 19.30 -11.69
N VAL A 102 -9.26 19.22 -11.64
CA VAL A 102 -10.15 19.73 -12.69
C VAL A 102 -10.07 21.26 -12.78
N PHE A 103 -10.08 21.97 -11.65
CA PHE A 103 -10.05 23.45 -11.64
C PHE A 103 -8.68 24.04 -12.01
N ILE A 104 -7.58 23.37 -11.60
CA ILE A 104 -6.21 23.86 -11.88
C ILE A 104 -5.85 23.71 -13.37
N TYR A 105 -6.46 22.74 -14.06
CA TYR A 105 -6.28 22.51 -15.50
C TYR A 105 -7.55 22.80 -16.32
N PRO A 106 -8.17 23.98 -16.17
CA PRO A 106 -9.39 24.29 -16.91
C PRO A 106 -9.12 24.23 -18.43
N GLY A 107 -9.92 23.46 -19.13
CA GLY A 107 -9.81 23.28 -20.59
C GLY A 107 -8.91 22.14 -21.06
N ASN A 108 -8.05 21.58 -20.21
CA ASN A 108 -7.17 20.47 -20.55
C ASN A 108 -7.63 19.11 -19.94
N VAL A 109 -8.74 19.11 -19.22
CA VAL A 109 -9.26 17.91 -18.59
C VAL A 109 -10.26 17.23 -19.51
N ASP A 110 -9.90 16.03 -19.98
CA ASP A 110 -10.80 15.19 -20.76
C ASP A 110 -12.01 14.77 -19.93
N SER A 111 -13.23 15.06 -20.42
CA SER A 111 -14.47 14.74 -19.73
C SER A 111 -14.60 13.25 -19.42
N VAL A 112 -14.08 12.38 -20.28
CA VAL A 112 -14.03 10.93 -20.05
C VAL A 112 -13.18 10.61 -18.83
N ALA A 113 -12.02 11.28 -18.66
CA ALA A 113 -11.18 11.09 -17.47
C ALA A 113 -11.88 11.53 -16.19
N VAL A 114 -12.63 12.63 -16.22
CA VAL A 114 -13.43 13.07 -15.06
C VAL A 114 -14.49 12.05 -14.69
N TRP A 115 -15.31 11.60 -15.66
CA TRP A 115 -16.35 10.60 -15.38
C TRP A 115 -15.77 9.26 -14.91
N LEU A 116 -14.71 8.77 -15.55
CA LEU A 116 -14.03 7.56 -15.09
C LEU A 116 -13.53 7.72 -13.64
N SER A 117 -12.97 8.89 -13.30
CA SER A 117 -12.49 9.15 -11.94
C SER A 117 -13.64 9.26 -10.93
N VAL A 118 -14.75 9.89 -11.28
CA VAL A 118 -15.96 9.95 -10.42
C VAL A 118 -16.47 8.55 -10.07
N PHE A 119 -16.39 7.60 -11.01
CA PHE A 119 -16.80 6.21 -10.81
C PHE A 119 -15.67 5.29 -10.30
N PHE A 120 -14.59 5.85 -9.75
CA PHE A 120 -13.43 5.10 -9.25
C PHE A 120 -12.74 4.20 -10.29
N LEU A 121 -12.69 4.68 -11.54
CA LEU A 121 -11.97 4.09 -12.66
C LEU A 121 -10.83 4.99 -13.19
N PRO A 122 -10.13 5.79 -12.33
CA PRO A 122 -9.05 6.66 -12.79
C PRO A 122 -7.86 5.87 -13.37
N ASN A 123 -7.69 4.60 -12.99
CA ASN A 123 -6.72 3.70 -13.59
C ASN A 123 -6.97 3.50 -15.08
N ILE A 124 -8.22 3.44 -15.53
CA ILE A 124 -8.57 3.38 -16.95
C ILE A 124 -8.26 4.72 -17.63
N ALA A 125 -8.64 5.85 -17.01
CA ALA A 125 -8.29 7.17 -17.53
C ALA A 125 -6.76 7.36 -17.66
N PHE A 126 -5.99 6.86 -16.68
CA PHE A 126 -4.53 6.86 -16.71
C PHE A 126 -3.97 6.03 -17.87
N MET A 127 -4.51 4.82 -18.09
CA MET A 127 -4.09 3.95 -19.20
C MET A 127 -4.39 4.56 -20.57
N LEU A 128 -5.47 5.33 -20.68
CA LEU A 128 -5.84 6.05 -21.90
C LEU A 128 -5.01 7.34 -22.11
N GLY A 129 -4.09 7.67 -21.18
CA GLY A 129 -3.30 8.90 -21.23
C GLY A 129 -4.12 10.18 -21.06
N LYS A 130 -5.32 10.08 -20.44
CA LYS A 130 -6.27 11.19 -20.30
C LYS A 130 -6.30 11.79 -18.89
N LEU A 131 -5.67 11.14 -17.91
CA LEU A 131 -5.63 11.62 -16.54
C LEU A 131 -4.61 12.76 -16.42
N PRO A 132 -4.99 13.95 -15.89
CA PRO A 132 -4.05 15.04 -15.68
C PRO A 132 -2.86 14.65 -14.81
N GLY A 133 -1.64 15.00 -15.23
CA GLY A 133 -0.41 14.57 -14.55
C GLY A 133 -0.36 14.98 -13.07
N LEU A 134 -0.95 16.14 -12.70
CA LEU A 134 -0.93 16.62 -11.31
C LEU A 134 -1.73 15.75 -10.34
N ILE A 135 -2.77 15.07 -10.84
CA ILE A 135 -3.63 14.20 -10.04
C ILE A 135 -3.49 12.72 -10.43
N ASP A 136 -2.52 12.38 -11.26
CA ASP A 136 -2.34 10.99 -11.71
C ASP A 136 -2.18 9.97 -10.56
N PRO A 137 -1.65 10.31 -9.34
CA PRO A 137 -1.57 9.33 -8.26
C PRO A 137 -2.92 8.69 -7.88
N ILE A 138 -4.07 9.33 -8.20
CA ILE A 138 -5.39 8.74 -7.91
C ILE A 138 -5.64 7.41 -8.66
N TRP A 139 -4.87 7.10 -9.73
CA TRP A 139 -5.06 5.86 -10.48
C TRP A 139 -4.94 4.60 -9.62
N SER A 140 -3.96 4.57 -8.74
CA SER A 140 -3.75 3.42 -7.85
C SER A 140 -4.84 3.28 -6.80
N LEU A 141 -5.39 4.41 -6.35
CA LEU A 141 -6.50 4.43 -5.40
C LEU A 141 -7.78 3.86 -6.03
N GLY A 142 -8.02 4.13 -7.33
CA GLY A 142 -9.10 3.48 -8.07
C GLY A 142 -8.97 1.96 -8.07
N VAL A 143 -7.76 1.45 -8.26
CA VAL A 143 -7.49 0.00 -8.17
C VAL A 143 -7.79 -0.55 -6.78
N GLU A 144 -7.40 0.17 -5.72
CA GLU A 144 -7.73 -0.23 -4.34
C GLU A 144 -9.24 -0.23 -4.08
N GLU A 145 -9.99 0.78 -4.53
CA GLU A 145 -11.44 0.85 -4.36
C GLU A 145 -12.16 -0.29 -5.12
N GLN A 146 -11.70 -0.61 -6.34
CA GLN A 146 -12.19 -1.77 -7.08
C GLN A 146 -11.93 -3.08 -6.31
N PHE A 147 -10.75 -3.25 -5.73
CA PHE A 147 -10.45 -4.39 -4.88
C PHE A 147 -11.35 -4.44 -3.65
N TYR A 148 -11.57 -3.31 -2.97
CA TYR A 148 -12.44 -3.22 -1.79
C TYR A 148 -13.91 -3.50 -2.12
N LEU A 149 -14.33 -3.30 -3.37
CA LEU A 149 -15.70 -3.58 -3.80
C LEU A 149 -16.02 -5.07 -3.76
N PHE A 150 -15.14 -5.96 -4.22
CA PHE A 150 -15.43 -7.39 -4.29
C PHE A 150 -14.81 -8.22 -3.15
N HIS A 151 -13.65 -7.81 -2.61
CA HIS A 151 -12.90 -8.61 -1.64
C HIS A 151 -13.68 -8.99 -0.36
N PRO A 152 -14.47 -8.09 0.28
CA PRO A 152 -15.24 -8.45 1.49
C PRO A 152 -16.29 -9.53 1.24
N HIS A 153 -16.81 -9.65 0.00
CA HIS A 153 -17.82 -10.65 -0.32
C HIS A 153 -17.28 -12.09 -0.24
N ILE A 154 -15.97 -12.28 -0.43
CA ILE A 154 -15.32 -13.58 -0.26
C ILE A 154 -15.49 -14.08 1.17
N PHE A 155 -15.51 -13.19 2.14
CA PHE A 155 -15.67 -13.51 3.56
C PHE A 155 -17.12 -13.75 4.00
N ARG A 156 -18.08 -13.74 3.07
CA ARG A 156 -19.44 -14.27 3.33
C ARG A 156 -19.46 -15.80 3.44
N MET A 157 -18.45 -16.46 2.90
CA MET A 157 -18.30 -17.91 3.06
C MET A 157 -17.99 -18.23 4.52
N SER A 158 -18.70 -19.19 5.11
CA SER A 158 -18.48 -19.62 6.50
C SER A 158 -17.21 -20.44 6.69
N ASN A 159 -16.72 -21.10 5.64
CA ASN A 159 -15.58 -22.01 5.71
C ASN A 159 -14.27 -21.31 5.37
N LEU A 160 -13.39 -21.19 6.36
CA LEU A 160 -12.07 -20.55 6.22
C LEU A 160 -11.19 -21.18 5.14
N LYS A 161 -11.28 -22.52 4.96
CA LYS A 161 -10.56 -23.21 3.88
C LYS A 161 -11.07 -22.76 2.51
N LYS A 162 -12.40 -22.62 2.34
CA LYS A 162 -12.98 -22.13 1.09
C LYS A 162 -12.53 -20.68 0.81
N ILE A 163 -12.56 -19.81 1.82
CA ILE A 163 -12.08 -18.43 1.70
C ILE A 163 -10.62 -18.42 1.22
N PHE A 164 -9.74 -19.15 1.88
CA PHE A 164 -8.32 -19.21 1.54
C PHE A 164 -8.09 -19.73 0.13
N ASN A 165 -8.74 -20.85 -0.25
CA ASN A 165 -8.64 -21.42 -1.58
C ASN A 165 -9.17 -20.46 -2.67
N THR A 166 -10.22 -19.69 -2.35
CA THR A 166 -10.74 -18.66 -3.27
C THR A 166 -9.73 -17.54 -3.48
N LEU A 167 -9.06 -17.08 -2.42
CA LEU A 167 -7.99 -16.08 -2.55
C LEU A 167 -6.84 -16.59 -3.43
N ILE A 168 -6.41 -17.84 -3.22
CA ILE A 168 -5.39 -18.49 -4.07
C ILE A 168 -5.90 -18.60 -5.50
N GLY A 169 -7.13 -19.06 -5.72
CA GLY A 169 -7.71 -19.20 -7.05
C GLY A 169 -7.76 -17.87 -7.82
N ILE A 170 -8.16 -16.79 -7.15
CA ILE A 170 -8.18 -15.46 -7.76
C ILE A 170 -6.75 -14.97 -8.05
N PHE A 171 -5.80 -15.18 -7.14
CA PHE A 171 -4.39 -14.85 -7.38
C PHE A 171 -3.84 -15.58 -8.61
N VAL A 172 -4.03 -16.90 -8.67
CA VAL A 172 -3.58 -17.73 -9.80
C VAL A 172 -4.26 -17.29 -11.10
N PHE A 173 -5.57 -17.00 -11.07
CA PHE A 173 -6.30 -16.51 -12.23
C PHE A 173 -5.68 -15.22 -12.80
N PHE A 174 -5.48 -14.21 -11.96
CA PHE A 174 -4.88 -12.95 -12.42
C PHE A 174 -3.43 -13.12 -12.88
N TYR A 175 -2.65 -13.97 -12.20
CA TYR A 175 -1.28 -14.26 -12.57
C TYR A 175 -1.20 -14.96 -13.94
N VAL A 176 -2.01 -16.01 -14.16
CA VAL A 176 -2.07 -16.74 -15.42
C VAL A 176 -2.61 -15.86 -16.54
N LEU A 177 -3.66 -15.06 -16.29
CA LEU A 177 -4.20 -14.14 -17.27
C LEU A 177 -3.15 -13.11 -17.72
N LYS A 178 -2.39 -12.55 -16.77
CA LYS A 178 -1.29 -11.59 -17.04
C LYS A 178 -0.18 -12.26 -17.86
N PHE A 179 0.19 -13.50 -17.52
CA PHE A 179 1.19 -14.28 -18.25
C PHE A 179 0.71 -14.58 -19.68
N CYS A 180 -0.48 -15.13 -19.83
CA CYS A 180 -1.05 -15.46 -21.14
C CYS A 180 -1.21 -14.23 -22.03
N ALA A 181 -1.73 -13.12 -21.47
CA ALA A 181 -1.89 -11.88 -22.21
C ALA A 181 -0.54 -11.32 -22.72
N SER A 182 0.54 -11.49 -21.93
CA SER A 182 1.90 -11.12 -22.34
C SER A 182 2.41 -12.01 -23.48
N GLN A 183 2.26 -13.34 -23.37
CA GLN A 183 2.75 -14.30 -24.38
C GLN A 183 1.96 -14.21 -25.69
N LEU A 184 0.65 -13.98 -25.60
CA LEU A 184 -0.24 -13.87 -26.77
C LEU A 184 -0.28 -12.45 -27.37
N HIS A 185 0.56 -11.55 -26.87
CA HIS A 185 0.65 -10.14 -27.31
C HIS A 185 -0.70 -9.40 -27.27
N TRP A 186 -1.56 -9.73 -26.31
CA TRP A 186 -2.80 -9.00 -26.04
C TRP A 186 -2.48 -7.69 -25.29
N THR A 187 -1.94 -6.73 -26.03
CA THR A 187 -1.37 -5.49 -25.50
C THR A 187 -2.29 -4.74 -24.53
N THR A 188 -3.57 -4.59 -24.91
CA THR A 188 -4.57 -3.91 -24.06
C THR A 188 -4.81 -4.66 -22.76
N VAL A 189 -5.05 -5.99 -22.84
CA VAL A 189 -5.30 -6.82 -21.65
C VAL A 189 -4.07 -6.87 -20.76
N SER A 190 -2.88 -7.04 -21.35
CA SER A 190 -1.61 -7.03 -20.63
C SER A 190 -1.41 -5.71 -19.87
N THR A 191 -1.66 -4.57 -20.52
CA THR A 191 -1.56 -3.24 -19.89
C THR A 191 -2.55 -3.08 -18.74
N ILE A 192 -3.82 -3.52 -18.93
CA ILE A 192 -4.83 -3.48 -17.87
C ILE A 192 -4.39 -4.32 -16.68
N MET A 193 -3.97 -5.56 -16.91
CA MET A 193 -3.54 -6.47 -15.84
C MET A 193 -2.28 -5.98 -15.13
N TYR A 194 -1.34 -5.40 -15.87
CA TYR A 194 -0.13 -4.82 -15.30
C TYR A 194 -0.43 -3.61 -14.38
N LYS A 195 -1.41 -2.79 -14.73
CA LYS A 195 -1.81 -1.63 -13.90
C LYS A 195 -2.78 -2.00 -12.79
N ALA A 196 -3.65 -2.99 -12.98
CA ALA A 196 -4.62 -3.40 -11.96
C ALA A 196 -3.96 -4.02 -10.72
N ARG A 197 -2.87 -4.80 -10.87
CA ARG A 197 -2.08 -5.37 -9.75
C ARG A 197 -2.90 -6.06 -8.65
N PHE A 198 -4.06 -6.62 -8.98
CA PHE A 198 -4.88 -7.38 -8.02
C PHE A 198 -4.14 -8.59 -7.46
N ASP A 199 -3.26 -9.19 -8.25
CA ASP A 199 -2.35 -10.25 -7.84
C ASP A 199 -1.49 -9.84 -6.63
N CYS A 200 -0.96 -8.61 -6.62
CA CYS A 200 -0.17 -8.09 -5.48
C CYS A 200 -1.01 -7.97 -4.20
N MET A 201 -2.23 -7.44 -4.31
CA MET A 201 -3.14 -7.33 -3.16
C MET A 201 -3.61 -8.69 -2.66
N MET A 202 -3.97 -9.62 -3.58
CA MET A 202 -4.35 -10.99 -3.22
C MET A 202 -3.23 -11.71 -2.49
N LEU A 203 -1.98 -11.53 -2.93
CA LEU A 203 -0.82 -12.13 -2.28
C LEU A 203 -0.67 -11.63 -0.83
N GLY A 204 -0.79 -10.33 -0.60
CA GLY A 204 -0.82 -9.76 0.76
C GLY A 204 -1.91 -10.39 1.63
N GLY A 205 -3.11 -10.55 1.07
CA GLY A 205 -4.24 -11.19 1.75
C GLY A 205 -4.01 -12.66 2.07
N ILE A 206 -3.45 -13.43 1.13
CA ILE A 206 -3.10 -14.85 1.33
C ILE A 206 -2.12 -15.00 2.48
N PHE A 207 -1.05 -14.19 2.51
CA PHE A 207 -0.06 -14.23 3.58
C PHE A 207 -0.65 -13.88 4.93
N SER A 208 -1.48 -12.84 5.01
CA SER A 208 -2.19 -12.47 6.22
C SER A 208 -3.02 -13.63 6.76
N MET A 209 -3.83 -14.24 5.92
CA MET A 209 -4.71 -15.33 6.32
C MET A 209 -3.93 -16.60 6.69
N TRP A 210 -2.88 -16.93 5.94
CA TRP A 210 -2.02 -18.09 6.21
C TRP A 210 -1.38 -18.00 7.59
N VAL A 211 -0.68 -16.89 7.88
CA VAL A 211 0.04 -16.70 9.14
C VAL A 211 -0.90 -16.68 10.34
N VAL A 212 -1.98 -15.90 10.27
CA VAL A 212 -2.90 -15.73 11.42
C VAL A 212 -3.67 -17.02 11.72
N ASN A 213 -4.11 -17.77 10.70
CA ASN A 213 -4.76 -19.06 10.92
C ASN A 213 -3.83 -20.10 11.55
N HIS A 214 -2.55 -20.12 11.13
CA HIS A 214 -1.57 -20.99 11.75
C HIS A 214 -1.36 -20.63 13.23
N GLN A 215 -1.24 -19.33 13.55
CA GLN A 215 -1.14 -18.85 14.93
C GLN A 215 -2.34 -19.27 15.79
N LYS A 216 -3.54 -19.33 15.21
CA LYS A 216 -4.76 -19.81 15.90
C LYS A 216 -4.87 -21.35 15.97
N GLY A 217 -3.87 -22.07 15.51
CA GLY A 217 -3.83 -23.55 15.61
C GLY A 217 -4.79 -24.26 14.66
N ASN A 218 -5.23 -23.64 13.60
CA ASN A 218 -6.13 -24.25 12.62
C ASN A 218 -5.41 -25.41 11.89
N ARG A 219 -5.91 -26.66 12.06
CA ARG A 219 -5.29 -27.87 11.51
C ARG A 219 -5.03 -27.83 10.01
N TYR A 220 -5.92 -27.26 9.22
CA TYR A 220 -5.75 -27.15 7.76
C TYR A 220 -4.49 -26.36 7.39
N PHE A 221 -4.23 -25.28 8.12
CA PHE A 221 -3.06 -24.42 7.87
C PHE A 221 -1.77 -24.98 8.48
N ASN A 222 -1.88 -25.93 9.42
CA ASN A 222 -0.75 -26.64 9.99
C ASN A 222 -0.19 -27.74 9.05
N THR A 223 -1.00 -28.23 8.10
CA THR A 223 -0.56 -29.19 7.07
C THR A 223 0.10 -28.53 5.86
N LEU A 224 -0.14 -27.21 5.66
CA LEU A 224 0.63 -26.39 4.72
C LEU A 224 2.03 -26.12 5.32
N LEU A 225 2.97 -25.68 4.51
CA LEU A 225 4.28 -25.22 4.98
C LEU A 225 4.10 -24.35 6.23
N SER A 226 4.68 -24.78 7.34
CA SER A 226 4.56 -24.07 8.60
C SER A 226 5.18 -22.67 8.48
N PRO A 227 4.42 -21.58 8.75
CA PRO A 227 5.00 -20.23 8.71
C PRO A 227 6.04 -19.99 9.81
N VAL A 228 6.25 -20.92 10.73
CA VAL A 228 7.28 -20.84 11.76
C VAL A 228 8.67 -20.63 11.14
N ILE A 229 8.96 -21.27 10.01
CA ILE A 229 10.25 -21.14 9.34
C ILE A 229 10.54 -19.71 8.90
N ILE A 230 9.52 -18.96 8.44
CA ILE A 230 9.71 -17.58 7.98
C ILE A 230 10.01 -16.61 9.14
N PHE A 231 9.74 -17.03 10.38
CA PHE A 231 9.99 -16.25 11.58
C PHE A 231 11.32 -16.56 12.26
N THR A 232 12.06 -17.55 11.77
CA THR A 232 13.41 -17.87 12.27
C THR A 232 14.38 -16.74 11.92
N LYS A 233 15.35 -16.47 12.80
CA LYS A 233 16.38 -15.44 12.56
C LYS A 233 17.16 -15.65 11.26
N PRO A 234 17.65 -16.87 10.91
CA PRO A 234 18.35 -17.07 9.64
C PRO A 234 17.49 -16.70 8.42
N PHE A 235 16.21 -17.11 8.40
CA PHE A 235 15.33 -16.76 7.30
C PHE A 235 15.15 -15.23 7.19
N GLN A 236 14.96 -14.54 8.31
CA GLN A 236 14.80 -13.08 8.33
C GLN A 236 16.04 -12.37 7.79
N VAL A 237 17.26 -12.80 8.18
CA VAL A 237 18.50 -12.23 7.66
C VAL A 237 18.57 -12.37 6.15
N VAL A 238 18.35 -13.60 5.64
CA VAL A 238 18.34 -13.84 4.18
C VAL A 238 17.26 -13.01 3.49
N LEU A 239 16.05 -12.96 4.05
CA LEU A 239 14.94 -12.20 3.49
C LEU A 239 15.27 -10.70 3.37
N PHE A 240 15.71 -10.06 4.46
CA PHE A 240 15.97 -8.63 4.43
C PHE A 240 17.19 -8.26 3.57
N ILE A 241 18.21 -9.08 3.55
CA ILE A 241 19.34 -8.92 2.62
C ILE A 241 18.85 -9.07 1.17
N ALA A 242 18.13 -10.14 0.85
CA ALA A 242 17.57 -10.37 -0.48
C ALA A 242 16.64 -9.22 -0.91
N TYR A 243 15.83 -8.70 0.02
CA TYR A 243 14.94 -7.57 -0.24
C TYR A 243 15.73 -6.31 -0.64
N ILE A 244 16.75 -5.94 0.15
CA ILE A 244 17.61 -4.78 -0.14
C ILE A 244 18.39 -5.00 -1.44
N CYS A 245 19.03 -6.14 -1.62
CA CYS A 245 19.75 -6.48 -2.85
C CYS A 245 18.83 -6.38 -4.08
N TYR A 246 17.62 -6.94 -3.96
CA TYR A 246 16.66 -6.86 -5.06
C TYR A 246 16.26 -5.41 -5.38
N LEU A 247 15.99 -4.57 -4.37
CA LEU A 247 15.67 -3.16 -4.58
C LEU A 247 16.81 -2.45 -5.34
N VAL A 248 18.05 -2.65 -4.92
CA VAL A 248 19.24 -2.06 -5.57
C VAL A 248 19.36 -2.57 -7.00
N LEU A 249 19.30 -3.89 -7.22
CA LEU A 249 19.44 -4.47 -8.55
C LEU A 249 18.33 -4.05 -9.49
N ALA A 250 17.08 -3.99 -9.02
CA ALA A 250 15.92 -3.58 -9.82
C ALA A 250 15.96 -2.09 -10.20
N THR A 251 16.65 -1.24 -9.42
CA THR A 251 16.83 0.19 -9.76
C THR A 251 17.99 0.40 -10.71
N VAL A 252 19.05 -0.41 -10.62
CA VAL A 252 20.21 -0.34 -11.53
C VAL A 252 19.90 -1.02 -12.87
N ASN A 253 19.27 -2.19 -12.83
CA ASN A 253 18.89 -2.94 -14.03
C ASN A 253 17.37 -3.12 -14.09
N HIS A 254 16.72 -2.26 -14.87
CA HIS A 254 15.26 -2.21 -14.97
C HIS A 254 14.63 -3.51 -15.54
N SER A 255 15.38 -4.31 -16.29
CA SER A 255 14.91 -5.59 -16.82
C SER A 255 14.69 -6.65 -15.73
N LEU A 256 15.35 -6.50 -14.56
CA LEU A 256 15.18 -7.39 -13.42
C LEU A 256 13.95 -7.07 -12.58
N TYR A 257 13.31 -5.91 -12.83
CA TYR A 257 12.14 -5.51 -12.05
C TYR A 257 10.92 -6.40 -12.36
N SER A 258 10.34 -6.96 -11.31
CA SER A 258 9.11 -7.74 -11.36
C SER A 258 8.21 -7.38 -10.18
N ASP A 259 6.99 -6.91 -10.46
CA ASP A 259 5.99 -6.62 -9.43
C ASP A 259 5.69 -7.85 -8.57
N GLN A 260 5.62 -9.03 -9.17
CA GLN A 260 5.31 -10.29 -8.48
C GLN A 260 6.41 -10.68 -7.51
N PHE A 261 7.68 -10.62 -7.95
CA PHE A 261 8.80 -10.96 -7.09
C PHE A 261 8.92 -9.99 -5.92
N LEU A 262 8.79 -8.68 -6.19
CA LEU A 262 8.73 -7.66 -5.15
C LEU A 262 7.57 -7.91 -4.17
N SER A 263 6.39 -8.27 -4.69
CA SER A 263 5.22 -8.56 -3.85
C SER A 263 5.43 -9.75 -2.92
N ILE A 264 6.12 -10.80 -3.39
CA ILE A 264 6.47 -11.96 -2.56
C ILE A 264 7.40 -11.53 -1.42
N LEU A 265 8.49 -10.85 -1.75
CA LEU A 265 9.43 -10.35 -0.74
C LEU A 265 8.73 -9.41 0.26
N THR A 266 7.89 -8.51 -0.24
CA THR A 266 7.12 -7.57 0.59
C THR A 266 6.13 -8.28 1.49
N ALA A 267 5.44 -9.32 1.01
CA ALA A 267 4.49 -10.08 1.82
C ALA A 267 5.19 -10.81 2.98
N PHE A 268 6.36 -11.42 2.72
CA PHE A 268 7.20 -11.99 3.78
C PHE A 268 7.70 -10.95 4.78
N ALA A 269 8.16 -9.80 4.28
CA ALA A 269 8.64 -8.71 5.12
C ALA A 269 7.52 -8.15 6.02
N ILE A 270 6.32 -7.88 5.47
CA ILE A 270 5.15 -7.39 6.22
C ILE A 270 4.71 -8.43 7.26
N ALA A 271 4.68 -9.73 6.92
CA ALA A 271 4.31 -10.78 7.87
C ALA A 271 5.29 -10.81 9.06
N ASN A 272 6.59 -10.67 8.81
CA ASN A 272 7.59 -10.58 9.88
C ASN A 272 7.45 -9.29 10.70
N LEU A 273 7.39 -8.15 10.06
CA LEU A 273 7.30 -6.84 10.73
C LEU A 273 6.03 -6.69 11.57
N ALA A 274 4.90 -7.23 11.10
CA ALA A 274 3.59 -7.04 11.74
C ALA A 274 3.23 -8.12 12.76
N LEU A 275 3.65 -9.37 12.54
CA LEU A 275 3.14 -10.53 13.26
C LEU A 275 4.22 -11.33 14.01
N ASN A 276 5.52 -11.06 13.78
CA ASN A 276 6.61 -11.73 14.47
C ASN A 276 7.12 -10.90 15.65
N PRO A 277 6.89 -11.33 16.92
CA PRO A 277 7.41 -10.61 18.08
C PRO A 277 8.94 -10.59 18.18
N SER A 278 9.60 -11.55 17.52
CA SER A 278 11.05 -11.71 17.49
C SER A 278 11.67 -11.22 16.17
N CYS A 279 11.00 -10.26 15.51
CA CYS A 279 11.54 -9.69 14.28
C CYS A 279 12.87 -8.99 14.57
N ILE A 280 13.90 -9.30 13.74
CA ILE A 280 15.24 -8.70 13.89
C ILE A 280 15.29 -7.24 13.44
N VAL A 281 14.29 -6.80 12.67
CA VAL A 281 14.16 -5.42 12.19
C VAL A 281 12.96 -4.79 12.86
N SER A 282 13.15 -3.61 13.44
CA SER A 282 12.06 -2.76 13.89
C SER A 282 12.13 -1.43 13.16
N LEU A 283 11.02 -1.08 12.54
CA LEU A 283 10.83 0.21 11.88
C LEU A 283 10.08 1.20 12.77
N GLU A 284 9.77 0.83 14.01
CA GLU A 284 9.06 1.70 14.95
C GLU A 284 9.91 2.91 15.33
N ASN A 285 9.64 3.99 14.65
CA ASN A 285 10.26 5.29 14.87
C ASN A 285 9.16 6.36 14.91
N ARG A 286 9.28 7.34 15.80
CA ARG A 286 8.27 8.39 15.97
C ARG A 286 8.02 9.18 14.69
N PHE A 287 9.07 9.48 13.94
CA PHE A 287 8.96 10.20 12.66
C PHE A 287 8.27 9.35 11.60
N LEU A 288 8.72 8.09 11.37
CA LEU A 288 8.10 7.21 10.40
C LEU A 288 6.64 6.88 10.76
N SER A 289 6.34 6.66 12.04
CA SER A 289 4.96 6.43 12.49
C SER A 289 4.08 7.67 12.26
N PHE A 290 4.62 8.86 12.45
CA PHE A 290 3.93 10.11 12.14
C PHE A 290 3.65 10.24 10.64
N VAL A 291 4.68 10.10 9.80
CA VAL A 291 4.54 10.16 8.32
C VAL A 291 3.58 9.07 7.83
N GLY A 292 3.63 7.88 8.40
CA GLY A 292 2.71 6.79 8.06
C GLY A 292 1.25 7.09 8.34
N LYS A 293 0.93 7.82 9.41
CA LYS A 293 -0.44 8.26 9.71
C LYS A 293 -0.98 9.25 8.69
N ILE A 294 -0.14 10.16 8.20
CA ILE A 294 -0.51 11.17 7.18
C ILE A 294 -0.20 10.71 5.76
N SER A 295 0.27 9.46 5.56
CA SER A 295 0.75 8.94 4.27
C SER A 295 -0.31 8.97 3.16
N PHE A 296 -1.60 8.89 3.51
CA PHE A 296 -2.69 8.97 2.55
C PHE A 296 -2.78 10.38 1.92
N GLY A 297 -2.81 11.42 2.76
CA GLY A 297 -2.73 12.80 2.29
C GLY A 297 -1.42 13.09 1.56
N LEU A 298 -0.29 12.61 2.08
CA LEU A 298 1.01 12.75 1.43
C LEU A 298 0.99 12.15 0.02
N TYR A 299 0.46 10.93 -0.13
CA TYR A 299 0.37 10.24 -1.42
C TYR A 299 -0.52 10.97 -2.44
N LEU A 300 -1.63 11.56 -2.00
CA LEU A 300 -2.55 12.24 -2.92
C LEU A 300 -2.14 13.67 -3.27
N LEU A 301 -1.48 14.37 -2.34
CA LEU A 301 -1.25 15.81 -2.46
C LEU A 301 0.16 16.20 -2.89
N HIS A 302 1.13 15.27 -2.86
CA HIS A 302 2.55 15.62 -3.04
C HIS A 302 2.90 16.27 -4.38
N LYS A 303 2.20 15.93 -5.46
CA LYS A 303 2.52 16.49 -6.78
C LYS A 303 2.28 18.00 -6.88
N PHE A 304 1.32 18.54 -6.12
CA PHE A 304 1.06 19.97 -6.07
C PHE A 304 2.28 20.79 -5.57
N PRO A 305 2.81 20.53 -4.36
CA PRO A 305 4.01 21.22 -3.89
C PRO A 305 5.27 20.89 -4.71
N VAL A 306 5.39 19.68 -5.25
CA VAL A 306 6.52 19.31 -6.10
C VAL A 306 6.56 20.20 -7.34
N GLU A 307 5.46 20.31 -8.08
CA GLU A 307 5.39 21.16 -9.26
C GLU A 307 5.62 22.64 -8.92
N ALA A 308 5.02 23.12 -7.83
CA ALA A 308 5.18 24.49 -7.39
C ALA A 308 6.66 24.82 -7.11
N MET A 309 7.39 23.95 -6.43
CA MET A 309 8.79 24.18 -6.07
C MET A 309 9.74 24.06 -7.26
N ILE A 310 9.48 23.16 -8.20
CA ILE A 310 10.24 23.08 -9.45
C ILE A 310 10.09 24.40 -10.24
N ARG A 311 8.86 24.88 -10.43
CA ARG A 311 8.59 26.16 -11.12
C ARG A 311 9.23 27.35 -10.38
N THR A 312 9.17 27.36 -9.04
CA THR A 312 9.80 28.39 -8.22
C THR A 312 11.32 28.40 -8.39
N SER A 313 11.96 27.21 -8.43
CA SER A 313 13.42 27.12 -8.65
C SER A 313 13.83 27.71 -9.99
N GLY A 314 13.02 27.52 -11.04
CA GLY A 314 13.20 28.13 -12.35
C GLY A 314 13.02 29.64 -12.32
N ALA A 315 11.97 30.15 -11.64
CA ALA A 315 11.71 31.58 -11.50
C ALA A 315 12.82 32.30 -10.71
N LEU A 316 13.38 31.66 -9.70
CA LEU A 316 14.52 32.14 -8.92
C LEU A 316 15.86 32.06 -9.67
N LYS A 317 15.87 31.47 -10.89
CA LYS A 317 17.07 31.26 -11.71
C LYS A 317 18.22 30.58 -10.96
N ILE A 318 17.90 29.54 -10.22
CA ILE A 318 18.92 28.75 -9.50
C ILE A 318 19.69 27.91 -10.53
N ASN A 319 20.80 28.43 -11.02
CA ASN A 319 21.57 27.81 -12.11
C ASN A 319 22.54 26.73 -11.64
N ASN A 320 22.94 26.74 -10.37
CA ASN A 320 23.78 25.68 -9.81
C ASN A 320 22.94 24.42 -9.60
N LEU A 321 23.28 23.32 -10.30
CA LEU A 321 22.53 22.07 -10.29
C LEU A 321 22.38 21.47 -8.88
N LEU A 322 23.43 21.52 -8.07
CA LEU A 322 23.39 21.00 -6.71
C LEU A 322 22.45 21.83 -5.83
N ALA A 323 22.59 23.18 -5.88
CA ALA A 323 21.71 24.07 -5.14
C ALA A 323 20.24 23.95 -5.58
N GLN A 324 20.01 23.83 -6.88
CA GLN A 324 18.68 23.63 -7.46
C GLN A 324 18.04 22.29 -6.96
N ASN A 325 18.78 21.19 -7.03
CA ASN A 325 18.30 19.92 -6.53
C ASN A 325 18.06 19.96 -5.01
N LEU A 326 18.99 20.51 -4.24
CA LEU A 326 18.83 20.65 -2.78
C LEU A 326 17.56 21.47 -2.45
N PHE A 327 17.35 22.59 -3.15
CA PHE A 327 16.15 23.42 -2.99
C PHE A 327 14.89 22.62 -3.33
N ILE A 328 14.83 22.02 -4.53
CA ILE A 328 13.63 21.30 -4.99
C ILE A 328 13.28 20.15 -4.02
N TYR A 329 14.24 19.28 -3.68
CA TYR A 329 13.98 18.14 -2.82
C TYR A 329 13.56 18.54 -1.41
N THR A 330 14.31 19.44 -0.78
CA THR A 330 14.01 19.81 0.62
C THR A 330 12.69 20.55 0.74
N THR A 331 12.43 21.53 -0.14
CA THR A 331 11.20 22.32 -0.08
C THR A 331 9.98 21.52 -0.53
N SER A 332 10.09 20.69 -1.58
CA SER A 332 8.99 19.84 -2.04
C SER A 332 8.56 18.83 -0.98
N ILE A 333 9.53 18.12 -0.37
CA ILE A 333 9.22 17.14 0.67
C ILE A 333 8.65 17.83 1.91
N ALA A 334 9.25 18.95 2.35
CA ALA A 334 8.76 19.69 3.50
C ALA A 334 7.33 20.20 3.31
N LEU A 335 7.03 20.80 2.16
CA LEU A 335 5.69 21.30 1.84
C LEU A 335 4.69 20.18 1.62
N ALA A 336 5.10 19.05 1.02
CA ALA A 336 4.23 17.88 0.88
C ALA A 336 3.84 17.29 2.25
N LEU A 337 4.79 17.18 3.17
CA LEU A 337 4.55 16.75 4.55
C LEU A 337 3.66 17.75 5.30
N LEU A 338 3.90 19.06 5.14
CA LEU A 338 3.08 20.11 5.75
C LEU A 338 1.64 20.06 5.23
N LEU A 339 1.47 19.96 3.91
CA LEU A 339 0.14 19.89 3.29
C LEU A 339 -0.61 18.62 3.72
N ALA A 340 0.08 17.48 3.78
CA ALA A 340 -0.49 16.24 4.29
C ALA A 340 -0.87 16.33 5.77
N TYR A 341 -0.05 16.99 6.59
CA TYR A 341 -0.34 17.24 8.00
C TYR A 341 -1.57 18.12 8.19
N VAL A 342 -1.66 19.23 7.46
CA VAL A 342 -2.82 20.14 7.48
C VAL A 342 -4.08 19.38 7.02
N SER A 343 -4.01 18.66 5.90
CA SER A 343 -5.11 17.82 5.41
C SER A 343 -5.57 16.83 6.49
N PHE A 344 -4.65 16.10 7.08
CA PHE A 344 -4.97 15.09 8.07
C PHE A 344 -5.65 15.68 9.32
N HIS A 345 -5.13 16.77 9.88
CA HIS A 345 -5.61 17.33 11.15
C HIS A 345 -6.89 18.14 11.02
N TYR A 346 -7.05 18.88 9.92
CA TYR A 346 -8.18 19.81 9.77
C TYR A 346 -9.30 19.29 8.89
N TYR A 347 -8.98 18.39 7.94
CA TYR A 347 -9.98 17.86 7.01
C TYR A 347 -10.28 16.37 7.27
N GLU A 348 -9.31 15.49 7.14
CA GLU A 348 -9.52 14.04 7.26
C GLU A 348 -9.99 13.66 8.68
N ALA A 349 -9.44 14.32 9.73
CA ALA A 349 -9.79 14.06 11.11
C ALA A 349 -11.30 14.25 11.40
N TYR A 350 -11.98 15.14 10.68
CA TYR A 350 -13.43 15.31 10.82
C TYR A 350 -14.18 14.04 10.42
N PHE A 351 -13.87 13.47 9.27
CA PHE A 351 -14.51 12.25 8.78
C PHE A 351 -14.09 11.01 9.58
N LEU A 352 -12.85 10.96 10.06
CA LEU A 352 -12.39 9.90 10.95
C LEU A 352 -13.14 9.92 12.29
N LYS A 353 -13.40 11.10 12.86
CA LYS A 353 -14.23 11.23 14.07
C LYS A 353 -15.67 10.79 13.85
N LEU A 354 -16.27 11.12 12.69
CA LEU A 354 -17.60 10.64 12.31
C LEU A 354 -17.63 9.11 12.22
N LYS A 355 -16.60 8.51 11.62
CA LYS A 355 -16.42 7.05 11.57
C LYS A 355 -16.37 6.48 12.98
N ASP A 356 -15.53 7.01 13.85
CA ASP A 356 -15.35 6.49 15.21
C ASP A 356 -16.64 6.65 16.05
N LYS A 357 -17.37 7.77 15.92
CA LYS A 357 -18.67 7.98 16.57
C LYS A 357 -19.72 6.96 16.11
N LYS A 358 -19.80 6.67 14.81
CA LYS A 358 -20.77 5.73 14.23
C LYS A 358 -20.52 4.29 14.69
N PHE A 359 -19.25 3.92 14.92
CA PHE A 359 -18.86 2.57 15.28
C PHE A 359 -18.44 2.40 16.75
N ALA A 360 -18.61 3.43 17.58
CA ALA A 360 -18.26 3.42 19.01
C ALA A 360 -18.96 2.34 19.83
N SER A 361 -20.17 1.91 19.41
CA SER A 361 -20.94 0.84 20.07
C SER A 361 -20.48 -0.58 19.67
N GLN A 362 -19.59 -0.72 18.73
CA GLN A 362 -19.04 -2.04 18.36
C GLN A 362 -17.84 -2.35 19.24
N PRO A 363 -17.78 -3.53 19.87
CA PRO A 363 -16.57 -3.92 20.59
C PRO A 363 -15.38 -3.84 19.62
N PRO A 364 -14.23 -3.29 20.07
CA PRO A 364 -13.04 -3.30 19.28
C PRO A 364 -12.72 -4.74 18.87
N VAL A 365 -12.32 -4.92 17.61
CA VAL A 365 -11.74 -6.20 17.20
C VAL A 365 -10.42 -6.30 17.94
N GLU A 366 -10.34 -7.13 18.97
CA GLU A 366 -9.09 -7.37 19.67
C GLU A 366 -8.08 -7.96 18.71
N LEU A 367 -7.02 -7.21 18.49
CA LEU A 367 -5.90 -7.65 17.67
C LEU A 367 -5.07 -8.60 18.57
N GLU A 368 -5.35 -9.88 18.51
CA GLU A 368 -4.52 -10.89 19.17
C GLU A 368 -3.16 -10.95 18.47
N THR A 369 -2.19 -10.26 19.02
CA THR A 369 -0.79 -10.23 18.53
C THR A 369 0.11 -11.22 19.27
N THR A 370 -0.45 -12.06 20.15
CA THR A 370 0.35 -12.96 21.00
C THR A 370 0.35 -14.38 20.47
N TRP A 371 1.54 -14.88 20.19
CA TRP A 371 1.77 -16.32 20.06
C TRP A 371 1.36 -17.00 21.36
N PRO A 372 0.70 -18.18 21.33
CA PRO A 372 0.51 -18.98 22.53
C PRO A 372 1.86 -19.20 23.22
N LYS A 373 1.94 -18.91 24.52
CA LYS A 373 3.19 -19.05 25.29
C LYS A 373 3.87 -20.42 25.12
N GLN A 374 3.09 -21.47 24.87
CA GLN A 374 3.61 -22.81 24.58
C GLN A 374 4.41 -22.94 23.29
N GLN A 375 4.13 -22.11 22.26
CA GLN A 375 4.90 -22.13 21.01
C GLN A 375 6.21 -21.34 21.12
N LEU A 376 6.27 -20.30 21.99
CA LEU A 376 7.51 -19.59 22.29
C LEU A 376 8.53 -20.49 22.99
N VAL A 377 8.08 -21.38 23.90
CA VAL A 377 8.94 -22.34 24.59
C VAL A 377 9.48 -23.41 23.64
N SER A 378 8.65 -23.86 22.68
CA SER A 378 9.11 -24.82 21.67
C SER A 378 10.10 -24.19 20.67
N GLN A 379 9.95 -22.91 20.33
CA GLN A 379 10.93 -22.18 19.51
C GLN A 379 12.27 -22.01 20.23
N GLN A 380 12.28 -21.70 21.52
CA GLN A 380 13.52 -21.61 22.29
C GLN A 380 14.26 -22.96 22.36
N LYS A 381 13.53 -24.08 22.43
CA LYS A 381 14.13 -25.42 22.40
C LYS A 381 14.72 -25.78 21.04
N ILE A 382 14.08 -25.40 19.92
CA ILE A 382 14.60 -25.64 18.58
C ILE A 382 15.84 -24.77 18.31
N THR A 383 15.89 -23.54 18.81
CA THR A 383 17.02 -22.61 18.64
C THR A 383 18.23 -23.02 19.53
N GLN A 384 18.01 -23.82 20.57
CA GLN A 384 19.10 -24.35 21.43
C GLN A 384 19.63 -25.72 20.96
N SER A 385 18.97 -26.34 19.98
CA SER A 385 19.33 -27.66 19.44
C SER A 385 19.95 -27.58 18.02
N ILE A 386 20.20 -26.36 17.50
CA ILE A 386 20.98 -26.04 16.29
C ILE A 386 22.18 -25.18 16.71
#